data_28b25b66133309b6a78dc9f2d4dbe19f
#
_entry.id   28b25b66133309b6a78dc9f2d4dbe19f
#
_cell.length_a   1.000
_cell.length_b   1.000
_cell.length_c   1.000
_cell.angle_alpha   90.00
_cell.angle_beta   90.00
_cell.angle_gamma   90.00
#
_symmetry.space_group_name_H-M   'P 1'
#
loop_
_entity.id
_entity.type
_entity.pdbx_description
1 polymer ?
#
loop_
_entity_poly.entity_id
_entity_poly.type
_entity_poly.pdbx_seq_one_letter_code
_entity_poly.pdbx_strand_id
1 'polypeptide(L)'
;WDSVQSLFDVRALNMLRDQRPLPVVDQASGNLFWETTPSGWQLAIDRFDLQTSILSWKNNQLYFSTEGNARQLRMGHVAVRDLMQLLSYFSWNTWKNKMNALQVSGKLQNLIWQQQGAFNQLSAKFKQLNFKRFQKWPGVLNLSGTLNVRPTTGQVLLSSHNVVLDFGQLFLRPLQLDQLDANVSWHQASDGHWSIMLGQLSGANKHVAVYGNGALSLSKDGKTPWLSLLGGYTLDDPRVVKYYLPRTSMHANGFNWLSQAFVGGKGGGGTLVLVGNVNDFPFDQDNGTFVVDSRVNTDFHYAPGWPNILDVTAHLVFSGRSMIC
;
A
#
# COMPACT_ATOMS: atom_id res chain seq x y z
N TRP A 1 -15.12 36.91 -25.96
CA TRP A 1 -14.78 35.54 -26.40
C TRP A 1 -15.08 34.60 -25.25
N ASP A 2 -16.22 33.91 -25.32
CA ASP A 2 -16.67 33.07 -24.22
C ASP A 2 -16.04 31.68 -24.29
N SER A 3 -15.50 31.28 -25.47
CA SER A 3 -14.80 30.00 -25.64
C SER A 3 -13.75 30.05 -26.75
N VAL A 4 -12.72 29.23 -26.65
CA VAL A 4 -11.68 29.04 -27.67
C VAL A 4 -11.43 27.54 -27.83
N GLN A 5 -11.38 27.10 -29.07
CA GLN A 5 -10.92 25.76 -29.45
C GLN A 5 -9.77 25.88 -30.42
N SER A 6 -8.63 25.25 -30.16
CA SER A 6 -7.44 25.34 -30.99
C SER A 6 -6.57 24.08 -30.91
N LEU A 7 -5.93 23.78 -32.03
CA LEU A 7 -4.75 22.95 -32.06
C LEU A 7 -3.53 23.80 -31.71
N PHE A 8 -2.65 23.30 -30.86
CA PHE A 8 -1.40 23.97 -30.55
C PHE A 8 -0.22 23.02 -30.70
N ASP A 9 0.90 23.57 -31.14
CA ASP A 9 2.24 22.94 -31.11
C ASP A 9 3.23 24.03 -30.73
N VAL A 10 3.80 23.92 -29.55
CA VAL A 10 4.75 24.89 -28.98
C VAL A 10 6.08 24.19 -28.76
N ARG A 11 7.17 24.85 -29.15
CA ARG A 11 8.54 24.34 -28.99
C ARG A 11 9.42 25.32 -28.29
N ALA A 12 10.34 24.80 -27.45
CA ALA A 12 11.36 25.57 -26.74
C ALA A 12 10.80 26.74 -25.90
N LEU A 13 9.71 26.48 -25.15
CA LEU A 13 9.10 27.49 -24.28
C LEU A 13 9.83 27.55 -22.94
N ASN A 14 10.36 28.74 -22.60
CA ASN A 14 10.92 29.05 -21.29
C ASN A 14 9.85 29.73 -20.42
N MET A 15 9.63 29.20 -19.22
CA MET A 15 8.69 29.77 -18.27
C MET A 15 9.39 30.11 -16.96
N LEU A 16 8.93 31.19 -16.33
CA LEU A 16 9.40 31.61 -14.99
C LEU A 16 8.22 31.63 -14.03
N ARG A 17 8.45 31.18 -12.82
CA ARG A 17 7.54 31.35 -11.69
C ARG A 17 8.29 31.99 -10.54
N ASP A 18 7.82 33.15 -10.08
CA ASP A 18 8.45 33.91 -8.99
C ASP A 18 9.98 34.11 -9.22
N GLN A 19 10.36 34.46 -10.44
CA GLN A 19 11.74 34.58 -10.94
C GLN A 19 12.58 33.27 -10.93
N ARG A 20 11.97 32.14 -10.67
CA ARG A 20 12.64 30.82 -10.77
C ARG A 20 12.32 30.17 -12.11
N PRO A 21 13.33 29.65 -12.83
CA PRO A 21 13.09 28.93 -14.07
C PRO A 21 12.30 27.66 -13.79
N LEU A 22 11.21 27.46 -14.53
CA LEU A 22 10.53 26.20 -14.66
C LEU A 22 11.29 25.32 -15.66
N PRO A 23 11.04 23.98 -15.71
CA PRO A 23 11.63 23.16 -16.77
C PRO A 23 11.31 23.72 -18.13
N VAL A 24 12.32 23.75 -19.00
CA VAL A 24 12.12 24.12 -20.40
C VAL A 24 11.13 23.15 -21.03
N VAL A 25 10.10 23.65 -21.66
CA VAL A 25 9.19 22.84 -22.48
C VAL A 25 9.84 22.71 -23.84
N ASP A 26 10.38 21.50 -24.12
CA ASP A 26 10.98 21.21 -25.42
C ASP A 26 9.89 21.13 -26.53
N GLN A 27 8.78 20.47 -26.20
CA GLN A 27 7.61 20.40 -27.05
C GLN A 27 6.33 20.22 -26.21
N ALA A 28 5.27 20.90 -26.59
CA ALA A 28 3.92 20.68 -26.09
C ALA A 28 2.93 20.81 -27.25
N SER A 29 2.06 19.80 -27.40
CA SER A 29 1.02 19.80 -28.44
C SER A 29 -0.26 19.14 -27.96
N GLY A 30 -1.37 19.49 -28.55
CA GLY A 30 -2.68 18.92 -28.19
C GLY A 30 -3.85 19.72 -28.74
N ASN A 31 -5.05 19.25 -28.41
CA ASN A 31 -6.30 19.98 -28.67
C ASN A 31 -6.70 20.73 -27.41
N LEU A 32 -6.65 22.04 -27.45
CA LEU A 32 -7.01 22.91 -26.34
C LEU A 32 -8.45 23.38 -26.51
N PHE A 33 -9.21 23.27 -25.44
CA PHE A 33 -10.50 23.91 -25.24
C PHE A 33 -10.46 24.79 -24.02
N TRP A 34 -10.84 26.03 -24.11
CA TRP A 34 -10.94 26.96 -23.01
C TRP A 34 -12.29 27.70 -23.08
N GLU A 35 -12.92 27.88 -21.92
CA GLU A 35 -14.20 28.54 -21.80
C GLU A 35 -14.30 29.32 -20.51
N THR A 36 -14.89 30.50 -20.55
CA THR A 36 -15.30 31.24 -19.36
C THR A 36 -16.68 30.85 -18.92
N THR A 37 -16.88 30.77 -17.60
CA THR A 37 -18.19 30.57 -16.97
C THR A 37 -18.56 31.82 -16.18
N PRO A 38 -19.82 31.99 -15.74
CA PRO A 38 -20.23 33.18 -14.99
C PRO A 38 -19.43 33.40 -13.70
N SER A 39 -18.83 32.33 -13.11
CA SER A 39 -18.09 32.37 -11.84
C SER A 39 -16.65 31.87 -11.93
N GLY A 40 -16.14 31.59 -13.15
CA GLY A 40 -14.80 31.08 -13.33
C GLY A 40 -14.42 30.78 -14.77
N TRP A 41 -13.68 29.70 -14.97
CA TRP A 41 -13.24 29.24 -16.29
C TRP A 41 -12.87 27.74 -16.25
N GLN A 42 -12.84 27.13 -17.41
CA GLN A 42 -12.38 25.76 -17.60
C GLN A 42 -11.40 25.64 -18.77
N LEU A 43 -10.45 24.73 -18.62
CA LEU A 43 -9.45 24.37 -19.61
C LEU A 43 -9.44 22.85 -19.77
N ALA A 44 -9.57 22.38 -20.98
CA ALA A 44 -9.36 20.97 -21.32
C ALA A 44 -8.29 20.85 -22.41
N ILE A 45 -7.43 19.88 -22.29
CA ILE A 45 -6.44 19.53 -23.32
C ILE A 45 -6.56 18.04 -23.57
N ASP A 46 -6.98 17.68 -24.77
CA ASP A 46 -7.01 16.30 -25.26
C ASP A 46 -5.82 16.00 -26.15
N ARG A 47 -5.43 14.71 -26.20
CA ARG A 47 -4.27 14.25 -26.96
C ARG A 47 -3.01 15.07 -26.61
N PHE A 48 -2.83 15.34 -25.32
CA PHE A 48 -1.76 16.18 -24.81
C PHE A 48 -0.44 15.46 -24.82
N ASP A 49 0.48 15.89 -25.67
CA ASP A 49 1.88 15.50 -25.67
C ASP A 49 2.69 16.59 -25.01
N LEU A 50 3.52 16.23 -24.06
CA LEU A 50 4.43 17.14 -23.35
C LEU A 50 5.80 16.51 -23.22
N GLN A 51 6.82 17.20 -23.74
CA GLN A 51 8.22 16.84 -23.58
C GLN A 51 8.94 18.01 -22.89
N THR A 52 9.62 17.69 -21.80
CA THR A 52 10.53 18.59 -21.09
C THR A 52 11.79 17.81 -20.73
N SER A 53 12.80 18.48 -20.17
CA SER A 53 14.01 17.84 -19.66
C SER A 53 13.72 16.76 -18.56
N ILE A 54 12.55 16.81 -17.93
CA ILE A 54 12.20 15.95 -16.78
C ILE A 54 10.92 15.13 -17.00
N LEU A 55 10.06 15.49 -17.94
CA LEU A 55 8.75 14.87 -18.19
C LEU A 55 8.63 14.44 -19.64
N SER A 56 7.95 13.32 -19.85
CA SER A 56 7.55 12.85 -21.17
C SER A 56 6.15 12.25 -21.09
N TRP A 57 5.16 13.00 -21.53
CA TRP A 57 3.78 12.55 -21.63
C TRP A 57 3.39 12.41 -23.09
N LYS A 58 2.65 11.36 -23.41
CA LYS A 58 2.10 11.14 -24.75
C LYS A 58 0.63 10.78 -24.64
N ASN A 59 -0.17 11.39 -25.51
CA ASN A 59 -1.61 11.16 -25.61
C ASN A 59 -2.33 11.21 -24.25
N ASN A 60 -1.98 12.21 -23.47
CA ASN A 60 -2.58 12.42 -22.14
C ASN A 60 -3.85 13.28 -22.24
N GLN A 61 -4.55 13.42 -21.14
CA GLN A 61 -5.68 14.32 -20.97
C GLN A 61 -5.44 15.18 -19.74
N LEU A 62 -5.71 16.47 -19.87
CA LEU A 62 -5.65 17.42 -18.76
C LEU A 62 -6.95 18.23 -18.75
N TYR A 63 -7.58 18.33 -17.61
CA TYR A 63 -8.71 19.20 -17.38
C TYR A 63 -8.48 19.98 -16.09
N PHE A 64 -8.70 21.28 -16.15
CA PHE A 64 -8.70 22.14 -14.98
C PHE A 64 -9.88 23.10 -15.03
N SER A 65 -10.56 23.28 -13.91
CA SER A 65 -11.64 24.27 -13.79
C SER A 65 -11.59 25.00 -12.46
N THR A 66 -12.04 26.24 -12.50
CA THR A 66 -12.37 27.03 -11.32
C THR A 66 -13.80 27.53 -11.46
N GLU A 67 -14.55 27.47 -10.36
CA GLU A 67 -15.92 27.99 -10.30
C GLU A 67 -16.18 28.51 -8.89
N GLY A 68 -16.20 29.83 -8.71
CA GLY A 68 -16.18 30.46 -7.39
C GLY A 68 -15.01 29.95 -6.53
N ASN A 69 -15.33 29.28 -5.43
CA ASN A 69 -14.35 28.65 -4.53
C ASN A 69 -14.05 27.19 -4.87
N ALA A 70 -14.70 26.63 -5.90
CA ALA A 70 -14.43 25.28 -6.35
C ALA A 70 -13.29 25.24 -7.36
N ARG A 71 -12.45 24.21 -7.23
CA ARG A 71 -11.36 23.91 -8.18
C ARG A 71 -11.36 22.42 -8.46
N GLN A 72 -11.08 22.05 -9.70
CA GLN A 72 -10.94 20.66 -10.10
C GLN A 72 -9.75 20.51 -11.03
N LEU A 73 -8.93 19.48 -10.80
CA LEU A 73 -7.90 19.01 -11.74
C LEU A 73 -8.17 17.55 -12.06
N ARG A 74 -8.16 17.21 -13.35
CA ARG A 74 -8.18 15.82 -13.83
C ARG A 74 -6.99 15.58 -14.73
N MET A 75 -6.35 14.41 -14.57
CA MET A 75 -5.24 13.97 -15.43
C MET A 75 -5.49 12.52 -15.84
N GLY A 76 -5.30 12.20 -17.10
CA GLY A 76 -5.50 10.87 -17.64
C GLY A 76 -4.52 9.86 -17.03
N HIS A 77 -3.23 10.16 -17.13
CA HIS A 77 -2.18 9.33 -16.54
C HIS A 77 -0.94 10.16 -16.22
N VAL A 78 -0.21 9.74 -15.17
CA VAL A 78 1.06 10.35 -14.77
C VAL A 78 1.93 9.33 -14.05
N ALA A 79 3.24 9.29 -14.35
CA ALA A 79 4.17 8.53 -13.53
C ALA A 79 4.33 9.21 -12.17
N VAL A 80 4.39 8.42 -11.09
CA VAL A 80 4.53 8.98 -9.74
C VAL A 80 5.79 9.85 -9.63
N ARG A 81 6.89 9.41 -10.24
CA ARG A 81 8.13 10.19 -10.28
C ARG A 81 7.93 11.56 -10.92
N ASP A 82 7.22 11.64 -12.03
CA ASP A 82 6.97 12.88 -12.76
C ASP A 82 6.09 13.83 -11.94
N LEU A 83 5.06 13.28 -11.30
CA LEU A 83 4.23 14.06 -10.36
C LEU A 83 5.06 14.63 -9.22
N MET A 84 5.97 13.85 -8.65
CA MET A 84 6.86 14.31 -7.57
C MET A 84 7.80 15.42 -8.04
N GLN A 85 8.31 15.35 -9.27
CA GLN A 85 9.12 16.41 -9.86
C GLN A 85 8.29 17.68 -10.05
N LEU A 86 7.09 17.59 -10.60
CA LEU A 86 6.18 18.73 -10.73
C LEU A 86 5.86 19.38 -9.38
N LEU A 87 5.51 18.60 -8.37
CA LEU A 87 5.20 19.10 -7.03
C LEU A 87 6.39 19.82 -6.38
N SER A 88 7.64 19.52 -6.78
CA SER A 88 8.81 20.20 -6.27
C SER A 88 8.87 21.69 -6.64
N TYR A 89 8.24 22.07 -7.74
CA TYR A 89 8.11 23.48 -8.14
C TYR A 89 7.02 24.24 -7.35
N PHE A 90 6.18 23.53 -6.57
CA PHE A 90 5.04 24.08 -5.84
C PHE A 90 5.24 24.14 -4.32
N SER A 91 6.47 24.19 -3.82
CA SER A 91 6.80 24.38 -2.40
C SER A 91 6.31 23.27 -1.43
N TRP A 92 6.04 22.06 -1.90
CA TRP A 92 5.58 20.92 -1.10
C TRP A 92 6.76 20.08 -0.58
N ASN A 93 7.75 20.75 0.00
CA ASN A 93 9.04 20.13 0.36
C ASN A 93 8.96 19.02 1.40
N THR A 94 8.03 19.08 2.34
CA THR A 94 7.93 18.09 3.44
C THR A 94 7.57 16.69 2.92
N TRP A 95 6.68 16.59 1.95
CA TRP A 95 6.31 15.34 1.32
C TRP A 95 7.37 14.81 0.38
N LYS A 96 8.08 15.70 -0.31
CA LYS A 96 9.17 15.35 -1.24
C LYS A 96 10.25 14.53 -0.57
N ASN A 97 10.73 14.93 0.61
CA ASN A 97 11.79 14.22 1.31
C ASN A 97 11.38 12.80 1.73
N LYS A 98 10.15 12.63 2.21
CA LYS A 98 9.61 11.30 2.55
C LYS A 98 9.46 10.41 1.32
N MET A 99 8.92 10.93 0.23
CA MET A 99 8.70 10.18 -1.00
C MET A 99 10.02 9.82 -1.70
N ASN A 100 11.02 10.71 -1.66
CA ASN A 100 12.37 10.42 -2.16
C ASN A 100 13.04 9.30 -1.35
N ALA A 101 12.90 9.31 -0.02
CA ALA A 101 13.43 8.24 0.83
C ALA A 101 12.78 6.88 0.54
N LEU A 102 11.49 6.86 0.24
CA LEU A 102 10.74 5.67 -0.16
C LEU A 102 11.03 5.22 -1.60
N GLN A 103 11.67 6.06 -2.43
CA GLN A 103 11.92 5.80 -3.86
C GLN A 103 10.67 5.30 -4.60
N VAL A 104 9.56 6.02 -4.41
CA VAL A 104 8.27 5.63 -4.97
C VAL A 104 8.30 5.69 -6.49
N SER A 105 7.82 4.64 -7.14
CA SER A 105 7.62 4.55 -8.59
C SER A 105 6.31 3.87 -8.92
N GLY A 106 5.86 3.98 -10.17
CA GLY A 106 4.59 3.43 -10.64
C GLY A 106 3.81 4.46 -11.44
N LYS A 107 2.57 4.15 -11.78
CA LYS A 107 1.70 5.00 -12.60
C LYS A 107 0.39 5.30 -11.87
N LEU A 108 -0.04 6.57 -11.92
CA LEU A 108 -1.40 6.98 -11.57
C LEU A 108 -2.21 7.14 -12.84
N GLN A 109 -3.46 6.76 -12.80
CA GLN A 109 -4.44 6.88 -13.88
C GLN A 109 -5.72 7.49 -13.33
N ASN A 110 -6.43 8.26 -14.14
CA ASN A 110 -7.68 8.92 -13.78
C ASN A 110 -7.53 9.69 -12.46
N LEU A 111 -6.45 10.47 -12.34
CA LEU A 111 -6.22 11.31 -11.18
C LEU A 111 -7.23 12.45 -11.20
N ILE A 112 -7.98 12.60 -10.13
CA ILE A 112 -8.97 13.66 -9.92
C ILE A 112 -8.69 14.31 -8.58
N TRP A 113 -8.39 15.58 -8.59
CA TRP A 113 -8.34 16.41 -7.40
C TRP A 113 -9.47 17.43 -7.43
N GLN A 114 -10.19 17.55 -6.33
CA GLN A 114 -11.30 18.47 -6.15
C GLN A 114 -11.15 19.23 -4.85
N GLN A 115 -11.38 20.52 -4.90
CA GLN A 115 -11.40 21.41 -3.74
C GLN A 115 -12.64 22.29 -3.80
N GLN A 116 -13.36 22.41 -2.66
CA GLN A 116 -14.47 23.34 -2.50
C GLN A 116 -14.49 23.81 -1.04
N GLY A 117 -14.10 25.06 -0.79
CA GLY A 117 -13.90 25.54 0.58
C GLY A 117 -12.93 24.64 1.36
N ALA A 118 -13.40 24.11 2.50
CA ALA A 118 -12.62 23.16 3.31
C ALA A 118 -12.62 21.72 2.76
N PHE A 119 -13.49 21.39 1.82
CA PHE A 119 -13.53 20.09 1.17
C PHE A 119 -12.34 19.96 0.22
N ASN A 120 -11.56 18.90 0.41
CA ASN A 120 -10.44 18.57 -0.46
C ASN A 120 -10.40 17.05 -0.64
N GLN A 121 -10.45 16.59 -1.87
CA GLN A 121 -10.45 15.16 -2.20
C GLN A 121 -9.50 14.88 -3.35
N LEU A 122 -8.74 13.80 -3.20
CA LEU A 122 -7.91 13.22 -4.25
C LEU A 122 -8.36 11.78 -4.50
N SER A 123 -8.61 11.43 -5.76
CA SER A 123 -8.86 10.06 -6.18
C SER A 123 -7.96 9.70 -7.36
N ALA A 124 -7.53 8.46 -7.42
CA ALA A 124 -6.72 7.93 -8.52
C ALA A 124 -6.79 6.40 -8.55
N LYS A 125 -6.58 5.83 -9.73
CA LYS A 125 -6.18 4.43 -9.89
C LYS A 125 -4.66 4.37 -9.98
N PHE A 126 -4.02 3.51 -9.20
CA PHE A 126 -2.58 3.29 -9.29
C PHE A 126 -2.27 1.90 -9.83
N LYS A 127 -1.18 1.81 -10.59
CA LYS A 127 -0.69 0.56 -11.19
C LYS A 127 0.79 0.41 -10.95
N GLN A 128 1.19 -0.81 -10.56
CA GLN A 128 2.58 -1.18 -10.34
C GLN A 128 3.33 -0.18 -9.45
N LEU A 129 2.66 0.21 -8.35
CA LEU A 129 3.27 1.07 -7.35
C LEU A 129 4.36 0.28 -6.62
N ASN A 130 5.54 0.83 -6.57
CA ASN A 130 6.70 0.26 -5.89
C ASN A 130 7.25 1.29 -4.92
N PHE A 131 7.67 0.84 -3.75
CA PHE A 131 8.43 1.65 -2.82
C PHE A 131 9.36 0.78 -1.99
N LYS A 132 10.52 1.33 -1.66
CA LYS A 132 11.51 0.65 -0.83
C LYS A 132 11.11 0.70 0.63
N ARG A 133 11.58 -0.28 1.38
CA ARG A 133 11.44 -0.30 2.83
C ARG A 133 12.07 0.96 3.44
N PHE A 134 11.33 1.59 4.33
CA PHE A 134 11.78 2.78 5.05
C PHE A 134 11.35 2.73 6.51
N GLN A 135 12.32 2.75 7.43
CA GLN A 135 12.09 2.59 8.87
C GLN A 135 11.27 1.32 9.19
N LYS A 136 10.08 1.48 9.77
CA LYS A 136 9.14 0.39 10.11
C LYS A 136 8.18 0.02 8.97
N TRP A 137 8.19 0.78 7.87
CA TRP A 137 7.30 0.52 6.73
C TRP A 137 7.91 -0.55 5.80
N PRO A 138 7.15 -1.58 5.43
CA PRO A 138 7.63 -2.60 4.51
C PRO A 138 7.88 -2.00 3.13
N GLY A 139 8.81 -2.58 2.39
CA GLY A 139 8.93 -2.34 0.96
C GLY A 139 7.85 -3.10 0.20
N VAL A 140 7.45 -2.57 -0.95
CA VAL A 140 6.40 -3.17 -1.76
C VAL A 140 6.76 -3.07 -3.24
N LEU A 141 6.49 -4.14 -4.00
CA LEU A 141 6.58 -4.15 -5.45
C LEU A 141 5.24 -4.59 -6.07
N ASN A 142 4.88 -3.99 -7.19
CA ASN A 142 3.71 -4.31 -8.02
C ASN A 142 2.35 -4.09 -7.35
N LEU A 143 2.22 -3.14 -6.43
CA LEU A 143 0.92 -2.83 -5.83
C LEU A 143 0.03 -2.07 -6.83
N SER A 144 -1.22 -2.52 -6.98
CA SER A 144 -2.21 -1.89 -7.85
C SER A 144 -3.55 -1.77 -7.13
N GLY A 145 -4.33 -0.75 -7.51
CA GLY A 145 -5.60 -0.51 -6.83
C GLY A 145 -6.19 0.87 -7.13
N THR A 146 -7.10 1.28 -6.28
CA THR A 146 -7.71 2.62 -6.30
C THR A 146 -7.53 3.31 -4.97
N LEU A 147 -7.39 4.61 -5.01
CA LEU A 147 -7.16 5.48 -3.86
C LEU A 147 -8.21 6.58 -3.85
N ASN A 148 -8.79 6.85 -2.69
CA ASN A 148 -9.63 8.01 -2.42
C ASN A 148 -9.22 8.61 -1.08
N VAL A 149 -8.76 9.85 -1.07
CA VAL A 149 -8.22 10.52 0.11
C VAL A 149 -8.87 11.87 0.33
N ARG A 150 -9.22 12.14 1.56
CA ARG A 150 -9.61 13.45 2.12
C ARG A 150 -8.68 13.79 3.28
N PRO A 151 -8.69 15.00 3.82
CA PRO A 151 -7.75 15.41 4.87
C PRO A 151 -7.68 14.48 6.08
N THR A 152 -8.83 13.99 6.54
CA THR A 152 -8.94 13.15 7.75
C THR A 152 -9.44 11.73 7.48
N THR A 153 -9.79 11.40 6.26
CA THR A 153 -10.33 10.08 5.88
C THR A 153 -9.73 9.61 4.58
N GLY A 154 -9.71 8.32 4.36
CA GLY A 154 -9.37 7.77 3.07
C GLY A 154 -9.66 6.29 2.96
N GLN A 155 -9.56 5.80 1.74
CA GLN A 155 -9.74 4.40 1.39
C GLN A 155 -8.79 4.00 0.27
N VAL A 156 -8.27 2.80 0.39
CA VAL A 156 -7.53 2.10 -0.67
C VAL A 156 -8.19 0.76 -0.91
N LEU A 157 -8.53 0.50 -2.15
CA LEU A 157 -8.94 -0.83 -2.61
C LEU A 157 -7.78 -1.41 -3.41
N LEU A 158 -7.15 -2.44 -2.88
CA LEU A 158 -6.08 -3.17 -3.54
C LEU A 158 -6.68 -4.26 -4.42
N SER A 159 -6.14 -4.40 -5.62
CA SER A 159 -6.34 -5.56 -6.49
C SER A 159 -5.07 -5.72 -7.32
N SER A 160 -4.20 -6.59 -6.88
CA SER A 160 -2.81 -6.64 -7.31
C SER A 160 -2.39 -8.06 -7.63
N HIS A 161 -1.50 -8.20 -8.60
CA HIS A 161 -0.91 -9.47 -8.99
C HIS A 161 0.62 -9.40 -8.89
N ASN A 162 1.24 -10.56 -8.59
CA ASN A 162 2.71 -10.68 -8.46
C ASN A 162 3.31 -9.67 -7.48
N VAL A 163 2.69 -9.53 -6.32
CA VAL A 163 3.09 -8.58 -5.28
C VAL A 163 4.26 -9.14 -4.48
N VAL A 164 5.23 -8.29 -4.18
CA VAL A 164 6.30 -8.61 -3.23
C VAL A 164 6.21 -7.67 -2.05
N LEU A 165 6.14 -8.23 -0.83
CA LEU A 165 6.13 -7.49 0.42
C LEU A 165 7.44 -7.75 1.17
N ASP A 166 8.27 -6.73 1.33
CA ASP A 166 9.56 -6.81 2.03
C ASP A 166 9.45 -6.23 3.45
N PHE A 167 9.28 -7.10 4.42
CA PHE A 167 9.26 -6.77 5.85
C PHE A 167 10.67 -6.80 6.48
N GLY A 168 11.72 -6.86 5.68
CA GLY A 168 13.11 -6.93 6.13
C GLY A 168 13.41 -8.24 6.85
N GLN A 169 13.88 -8.14 8.09
CA GLN A 169 14.31 -9.31 8.86
C GLN A 169 13.17 -10.06 9.55
N LEU A 170 11.92 -9.55 9.46
CA LEU A 170 10.76 -10.18 10.10
C LEU A 170 10.53 -11.59 9.55
N PHE A 171 10.66 -11.78 8.26
CA PHE A 171 10.58 -13.08 7.59
C PHE A 171 11.94 -13.47 7.00
N LEU A 172 12.13 -14.76 6.72
CA LEU A 172 13.38 -15.26 6.11
C LEU A 172 13.62 -14.69 4.70
N ARG A 173 12.56 -14.31 3.99
CA ARG A 173 12.59 -13.70 2.66
C ARG A 173 11.38 -12.81 2.47
N PRO A 174 11.39 -11.88 1.50
CA PRO A 174 10.20 -11.14 1.12
C PRO A 174 9.05 -12.10 0.76
N LEU A 175 7.82 -11.73 1.19
CA LEU A 175 6.62 -12.49 0.88
C LEU A 175 6.20 -12.21 -0.57
N GLN A 176 6.05 -13.26 -1.35
CA GLN A 176 5.60 -13.19 -2.74
C GLN A 176 4.17 -13.71 -2.82
N LEU A 177 3.27 -12.91 -3.36
CA LEU A 177 1.86 -13.24 -3.54
C LEU A 177 1.52 -13.11 -5.01
N ASP A 178 0.91 -14.15 -5.58
CA ASP A 178 0.42 -14.14 -6.97
C ASP A 178 -0.80 -13.21 -7.08
N GLN A 179 -1.61 -13.16 -6.03
CA GLN A 179 -2.75 -12.26 -5.89
C GLN A 179 -2.80 -11.64 -4.49
N LEU A 180 -3.18 -10.35 -4.43
CA LEU A 180 -3.45 -9.62 -3.20
C LEU A 180 -4.62 -8.66 -3.42
N ASP A 181 -5.72 -8.90 -2.70
CA ASP A 181 -6.86 -8.02 -2.64
C ASP A 181 -7.07 -7.54 -1.20
N ALA A 182 -7.34 -6.27 -1.01
CA ALA A 182 -7.63 -5.72 0.31
C ALA A 182 -8.46 -4.44 0.23
N ASN A 183 -9.28 -4.20 1.25
CA ASN A 183 -9.97 -2.94 1.47
C ASN A 183 -9.43 -2.30 2.75
N VAL A 184 -8.71 -1.20 2.61
CA VAL A 184 -8.15 -0.46 3.75
C VAL A 184 -8.79 0.92 3.80
N SER A 185 -9.36 1.29 4.92
CA SER A 185 -9.88 2.64 5.15
C SER A 185 -9.29 3.21 6.43
N TRP A 186 -9.25 4.53 6.52
CA TRP A 186 -8.78 5.22 7.72
C TRP A 186 -9.58 6.47 8.01
N HIS A 187 -9.62 6.82 9.27
CA HIS A 187 -10.25 8.03 9.79
C HIS A 187 -9.39 8.62 10.91
N GLN A 188 -9.22 9.94 10.88
CA GLN A 188 -8.66 10.69 12.00
C GLN A 188 -9.77 11.40 12.75
N ALA A 189 -9.94 11.07 14.03
CA ALA A 189 -10.88 11.73 14.90
C ALA A 189 -10.43 13.17 15.26
N SER A 190 -11.34 14.00 15.76
CA SER A 190 -11.06 15.39 16.10
C SER A 190 -10.02 15.57 17.21
N ASP A 191 -9.85 14.58 18.08
CA ASP A 191 -8.82 14.52 19.13
C ASP A 191 -7.45 14.08 18.62
N GLY A 192 -7.34 13.75 17.32
CA GLY A 192 -6.12 13.35 16.64
C GLY A 192 -5.83 11.85 16.62
N HIS A 193 -6.71 11.00 17.20
CA HIS A 193 -6.59 9.55 17.09
C HIS A 193 -6.84 9.07 15.66
N TRP A 194 -6.06 8.08 15.21
CA TRP A 194 -6.25 7.41 13.93
C TRP A 194 -6.89 6.04 14.13
N SER A 195 -7.90 5.76 13.35
CA SER A 195 -8.50 4.44 13.18
C SER A 195 -8.25 3.96 11.76
N ILE A 196 -7.61 2.81 11.62
CA ILE A 196 -7.33 2.17 10.33
C ILE A 196 -8.04 0.83 10.34
N MET A 197 -8.89 0.61 9.36
CA MET A 197 -9.68 -0.61 9.19
C MET A 197 -9.17 -1.38 7.99
N LEU A 198 -8.84 -2.64 8.20
CA LEU A 198 -8.66 -3.64 7.16
C LEU A 198 -9.97 -4.43 7.05
N GLY A 199 -10.85 -3.99 6.14
CA GLY A 199 -12.19 -4.56 6.03
C GLY A 199 -12.20 -5.96 5.44
N GLN A 200 -11.35 -6.20 4.45
CA GLN A 200 -11.21 -7.47 3.78
C GLN A 200 -9.77 -7.60 3.25
N LEU A 201 -9.14 -8.72 3.57
CA LEU A 201 -7.84 -9.11 3.06
C LEU A 201 -7.96 -10.50 2.44
N SER A 202 -7.43 -10.68 1.26
CA SER A 202 -7.21 -11.97 0.62
C SER A 202 -5.87 -11.94 -0.11
N GLY A 203 -5.02 -12.90 0.15
CA GLY A 203 -3.73 -13.02 -0.51
C GLY A 203 -3.39 -14.48 -0.75
N ALA A 204 -2.83 -14.81 -1.91
CA ALA A 204 -2.50 -16.18 -2.24
C ALA A 204 -1.23 -16.27 -3.10
N ASN A 205 -0.57 -17.38 -2.97
CA ASN A 205 0.41 -17.90 -3.93
C ASN A 205 0.23 -19.43 -4.05
N LYS A 206 1.11 -20.08 -4.82
CA LYS A 206 1.03 -21.53 -5.06
C LYS A 206 1.11 -22.42 -3.81
N HIS A 207 1.48 -21.88 -2.66
CA HIS A 207 1.69 -22.66 -1.44
C HIS A 207 0.77 -22.27 -0.29
N VAL A 208 0.38 -20.99 -0.25
CA VAL A 208 -0.38 -20.43 0.86
C VAL A 208 -1.49 -19.52 0.36
N ALA A 209 -2.65 -19.61 0.98
CA ALA A 209 -3.69 -18.59 0.90
C ALA A 209 -4.00 -18.07 2.29
N VAL A 210 -4.17 -16.73 2.39
CA VAL A 210 -4.49 -16.03 3.62
C VAL A 210 -5.71 -15.16 3.42
N TYR A 211 -6.52 -15.01 4.45
CA TYR A 211 -7.67 -14.10 4.46
C TYR A 211 -7.85 -13.51 5.86
N GLY A 212 -8.48 -12.36 5.93
CA GLY A 212 -8.73 -11.76 7.24
C GLY A 212 -9.32 -10.37 7.19
N ASN A 213 -9.51 -9.83 8.36
CA ASN A 213 -9.89 -8.46 8.61
C ASN A 213 -9.24 -7.96 9.91
N GLY A 214 -9.28 -6.66 10.15
CA GLY A 214 -8.70 -6.12 11.36
C GLY A 214 -8.89 -4.63 11.50
N ALA A 215 -8.44 -4.13 12.64
CA ALA A 215 -8.43 -2.71 12.94
C ALA A 215 -7.14 -2.34 13.70
N LEU A 216 -6.57 -1.20 13.37
CA LEU A 216 -5.46 -0.59 14.10
C LEU A 216 -5.88 0.78 14.58
N SER A 217 -5.85 0.99 15.89
CA SER A 217 -6.05 2.28 16.52
C SER A 217 -4.70 2.85 16.97
N LEU A 218 -4.43 4.10 16.62
CA LEU A 218 -3.22 4.81 16.99
C LEU A 218 -3.58 6.04 17.82
N SER A 219 -2.98 6.18 18.98
CA SER A 219 -3.04 7.41 19.75
C SER A 219 -2.41 8.58 18.97
N LYS A 220 -2.76 9.81 19.30
CA LYS A 220 -2.26 11.03 18.66
C LYS A 220 -0.72 11.06 18.59
N ASP A 221 -0.03 10.57 19.62
CA ASP A 221 1.42 10.49 19.69
C ASP A 221 1.99 9.20 19.06
N GLY A 222 1.14 8.28 18.58
CA GLY A 222 1.52 7.01 17.96
C GLY A 222 2.19 5.99 18.91
N LYS A 223 2.18 6.22 20.23
CA LYS A 223 2.90 5.38 21.20
C LYS A 223 2.14 4.14 21.64
N THR A 224 0.82 4.15 21.52
CA THR A 224 -0.05 3.05 21.95
C THR A 224 -0.84 2.47 20.78
N PRO A 225 -0.19 1.67 19.90
CA PRO A 225 -0.87 1.03 18.78
C PRO A 225 -1.68 -0.17 19.26
N TRP A 226 -3.01 -0.09 19.21
CA TRP A 226 -3.91 -1.19 19.52
C TRP A 226 -4.34 -1.88 18.23
N LEU A 227 -3.99 -3.16 18.09
CA LEU A 227 -4.31 -3.98 16.93
C LEU A 227 -5.38 -5.01 17.30
N SER A 228 -6.37 -5.17 16.42
CA SER A 228 -7.31 -6.28 16.42
C SER A 228 -7.24 -6.93 15.04
N LEU A 229 -6.81 -8.17 14.96
CA LEU A 229 -6.67 -8.93 13.72
C LEU A 229 -7.31 -10.29 13.88
N LEU A 230 -8.20 -10.63 12.96
CA LEU A 230 -8.78 -11.96 12.80
C LEU A 230 -8.48 -12.45 11.39
N GLY A 231 -7.92 -13.63 11.24
CA GLY A 231 -7.60 -14.17 9.94
C GLY A 231 -7.56 -15.70 9.92
N GLY A 232 -7.38 -16.22 8.73
CA GLY A 232 -7.16 -17.63 8.52
C GLY A 232 -6.18 -17.86 7.37
N TYR A 233 -5.70 -19.08 7.27
CA TYR A 233 -4.79 -19.47 6.21
C TYR A 233 -4.97 -20.92 5.84
N THR A 234 -4.59 -21.26 4.60
CA THR A 234 -4.36 -22.62 4.14
C THR A 234 -2.92 -22.74 3.65
N LEU A 235 -2.36 -23.93 3.79
CA LEU A 235 -0.98 -24.24 3.44
C LEU A 235 -0.96 -25.60 2.75
N ASP A 236 -0.51 -25.63 1.49
CA ASP A 236 -0.48 -26.88 0.68
C ASP A 236 0.80 -27.70 0.94
N ASP A 237 1.87 -27.05 1.37
CA ASP A 237 3.16 -27.70 1.65
C ASP A 237 3.70 -27.25 3.00
N PRO A 238 3.70 -28.11 4.04
CA PRO A 238 4.17 -27.73 5.36
C PRO A 238 5.65 -27.30 5.40
N ARG A 239 6.48 -27.78 4.47
CA ARG A 239 7.92 -27.44 4.41
C ARG A 239 8.20 -25.97 4.17
N VAL A 240 7.23 -25.22 3.62
CA VAL A 240 7.40 -23.79 3.34
C VAL A 240 6.98 -22.88 4.50
N VAL A 241 6.40 -23.43 5.59
CA VAL A 241 5.94 -22.65 6.74
C VAL A 241 7.02 -21.70 7.29
N LYS A 242 8.27 -22.15 7.30
CA LYS A 242 9.43 -21.36 7.77
C LYS A 242 9.57 -19.98 7.10
N TYR A 243 9.06 -19.80 5.89
CA TYR A 243 9.13 -18.53 5.16
C TYR A 243 8.05 -17.54 5.59
N TYR A 244 7.05 -18.00 6.33
CA TYR A 244 5.91 -17.21 6.82
C TYR A 244 5.93 -17.00 8.34
N LEU A 245 6.90 -17.61 9.04
CA LEU A 245 7.08 -17.40 10.47
C LEU A 245 7.76 -16.05 10.77
N PRO A 246 7.23 -15.24 11.71
CA PRO A 246 7.79 -13.94 12.06
C PRO A 246 9.04 -14.09 12.93
N ARG A 247 10.17 -14.36 12.29
CA ARG A 247 11.46 -14.73 12.92
C ARG A 247 11.88 -13.81 14.07
N THR A 248 11.75 -12.49 13.88
CA THR A 248 12.21 -11.53 14.89
C THR A 248 11.24 -11.33 16.04
N SER A 249 10.00 -11.81 15.91
CA SER A 249 8.98 -11.76 16.97
C SER A 249 8.84 -13.07 17.73
N MET A 250 9.55 -14.12 17.31
CA MET A 250 9.56 -15.43 17.97
C MET A 250 10.84 -15.62 18.79
N HIS A 251 10.75 -16.45 19.84
CA HIS A 251 11.95 -16.92 20.52
C HIS A 251 12.80 -17.78 19.57
N ALA A 252 14.13 -17.60 19.59
CA ALA A 252 15.04 -18.26 18.65
C ALA A 252 14.89 -19.79 18.61
N ASN A 253 14.76 -20.43 19.78
CA ASN A 253 14.59 -21.88 19.85
C ASN A 253 13.26 -22.34 19.21
N GLY A 254 12.17 -21.61 19.43
CA GLY A 254 10.87 -21.89 18.83
C GLY A 254 10.89 -21.74 17.30
N PHE A 255 11.51 -20.66 16.80
CA PHE A 255 11.69 -20.47 15.38
C PHE A 255 12.54 -21.58 14.75
N ASN A 256 13.70 -21.90 15.35
CA ASN A 256 14.61 -22.93 14.84
C ASN A 256 13.91 -24.29 14.79
N TRP A 257 13.17 -24.64 15.83
CA TRP A 257 12.43 -25.89 15.91
C TRP A 257 11.32 -25.95 14.84
N LEU A 258 10.41 -24.96 14.78
CA LEU A 258 9.32 -24.92 13.80
C LEU A 258 9.83 -24.90 12.36
N SER A 259 10.96 -24.24 12.10
CA SER A 259 11.52 -24.16 10.73
C SER A 259 12.06 -25.50 10.21
N GLN A 260 12.31 -26.47 11.10
CA GLN A 260 12.86 -27.80 10.79
C GLN A 260 11.86 -28.93 11.03
N ALA A 261 10.80 -28.69 11.81
CA ALA A 261 9.85 -29.70 12.25
C ALA A 261 9.03 -30.31 11.11
N PHE A 262 8.72 -29.53 10.09
CA PHE A 262 7.88 -29.98 8.97
C PHE A 262 8.75 -30.39 7.79
N VAL A 263 8.81 -31.70 7.52
CA VAL A 263 9.70 -32.28 6.50
C VAL A 263 8.95 -32.81 5.28
N GLY A 264 7.61 -32.91 5.33
CA GLY A 264 6.72 -33.38 4.27
C GLY A 264 5.26 -33.29 4.67
N GLY A 265 4.38 -33.94 3.92
CA GLY A 265 2.94 -34.05 4.21
C GLY A 265 2.05 -33.31 3.22
N LYS A 266 0.75 -33.23 3.54
CA LYS A 266 -0.31 -32.73 2.64
C LYS A 266 -0.69 -31.26 2.91
N GLY A 267 -0.15 -30.67 3.98
CA GLY A 267 -0.48 -29.31 4.36
C GLY A 267 -1.53 -29.19 5.45
N GLY A 268 -2.24 -28.09 5.47
CA GLY A 268 -3.23 -27.81 6.49
C GLY A 268 -3.74 -26.38 6.44
N GLY A 269 -4.27 -25.91 7.54
CA GLY A 269 -4.76 -24.55 7.68
C GLY A 269 -5.08 -24.22 9.13
N GLY A 270 -5.43 -22.97 9.34
CA GLY A 270 -5.75 -22.52 10.69
C GLY A 270 -6.31 -21.11 10.72
N THR A 271 -6.56 -20.67 11.93
CA THR A 271 -7.02 -19.32 12.24
C THR A 271 -6.02 -18.60 13.12
N LEU A 272 -5.98 -17.27 13.00
CA LEU A 272 -5.16 -16.37 13.79
C LEU A 272 -6.08 -15.33 14.45
N VAL A 273 -5.90 -15.14 15.74
CA VAL A 273 -6.48 -14.03 16.51
C VAL A 273 -5.34 -13.28 17.18
N LEU A 274 -5.29 -11.96 16.96
CA LEU A 274 -4.36 -11.08 17.66
C LEU A 274 -5.10 -9.81 18.07
N VAL A 275 -5.22 -9.57 19.38
CA VAL A 275 -5.88 -8.40 19.95
C VAL A 275 -5.05 -7.86 21.10
N GLY A 276 -4.67 -6.60 21.03
CA GLY A 276 -3.93 -5.95 22.12
C GLY A 276 -3.03 -4.81 21.64
N ASN A 277 -2.31 -4.23 22.58
CA ASN A 277 -1.28 -3.26 22.29
C ASN A 277 -0.06 -3.98 21.69
N VAL A 278 0.32 -3.60 20.46
CA VAL A 278 1.40 -4.25 19.71
C VAL A 278 2.74 -4.22 20.46
N ASN A 279 2.96 -3.22 21.32
CA ASN A 279 4.19 -3.12 22.11
C ASN A 279 4.28 -4.18 23.22
N ASP A 280 3.16 -4.77 23.63
CA ASP A 280 3.07 -5.74 24.70
C ASP A 280 3.08 -7.20 24.20
N PHE A 281 3.22 -7.37 22.85
CA PHE A 281 3.30 -8.71 22.26
C PHE A 281 4.48 -9.52 22.86
N PRO A 282 4.30 -10.80 23.23
CA PRO A 282 3.17 -11.70 23.00
C PRO A 282 2.09 -11.76 24.09
N PHE A 283 1.92 -10.69 24.89
CA PHE A 283 0.86 -10.51 25.91
C PHE A 283 1.03 -11.40 27.14
N ASP A 284 2.24 -11.50 27.65
CA ASP A 284 2.61 -12.35 28.82
C ASP A 284 1.90 -11.93 30.13
N GLN A 285 1.27 -10.77 30.17
CA GLN A 285 0.58 -10.20 31.33
C GLN A 285 -0.95 -10.18 31.18
N ASP A 286 -1.51 -11.05 30.35
CA ASP A 286 -2.93 -11.14 30.07
C ASP A 286 -3.58 -9.82 29.59
N ASN A 287 -2.75 -8.92 29.01
CA ASN A 287 -3.14 -7.60 28.48
C ASN A 287 -3.44 -7.61 26.96
N GLY A 288 -3.67 -8.78 26.39
CA GLY A 288 -4.02 -9.01 25.00
C GLY A 288 -4.22 -10.49 24.71
N THR A 289 -4.51 -10.80 23.46
CA THR A 289 -4.75 -12.15 22.97
C THR A 289 -3.93 -12.41 21.73
N PHE A 290 -3.14 -13.49 21.76
CA PHE A 290 -2.49 -14.06 20.57
C PHE A 290 -2.75 -15.55 20.54
N VAL A 291 -3.53 -15.99 19.55
CA VAL A 291 -3.85 -17.42 19.36
C VAL A 291 -3.71 -17.77 17.89
N VAL A 292 -3.01 -18.85 17.60
CA VAL A 292 -3.00 -19.52 16.31
C VAL A 292 -3.48 -20.95 16.52
N ASP A 293 -4.62 -21.27 15.94
CA ASP A 293 -5.22 -22.62 15.95
C ASP A 293 -5.04 -23.26 14.59
N SER A 294 -4.32 -24.36 14.50
CA SER A 294 -3.91 -25.00 13.25
C SER A 294 -4.18 -26.48 13.24
N ARG A 295 -4.70 -26.98 12.13
CA ARG A 295 -4.79 -28.42 11.83
C ARG A 295 -3.91 -28.72 10.63
N VAL A 296 -2.99 -29.65 10.82
CA VAL A 296 -1.98 -29.99 9.82
C VAL A 296 -1.89 -31.49 9.62
N ASN A 297 -1.67 -31.89 8.37
CA ASN A 297 -1.20 -33.23 8.03
C ASN A 297 0.22 -33.10 7.50
N THR A 298 1.17 -33.68 8.19
CA THR A 298 2.60 -33.44 7.94
C THR A 298 3.45 -34.66 8.27
N ASP A 299 4.58 -34.77 7.60
CA ASP A 299 5.70 -35.57 8.07
C ASP A 299 6.51 -34.71 9.04
N PHE A 300 6.76 -35.25 10.22
CA PHE A 300 7.23 -34.46 11.35
C PHE A 300 8.59 -34.95 11.85
N HIS A 301 9.54 -34.04 12.02
CA HIS A 301 10.83 -34.27 12.65
C HIS A 301 10.86 -33.59 14.03
N TYR A 302 10.79 -34.38 15.10
CA TYR A 302 10.68 -33.84 16.47
C TYR A 302 11.99 -33.25 16.98
N ALA A 303 13.09 -33.99 16.84
CA ALA A 303 14.40 -33.59 17.37
C ALA A 303 15.56 -34.27 16.63
N PRO A 304 16.75 -33.71 16.63
CA PRO A 304 17.96 -34.34 16.09
C PRO A 304 18.18 -35.73 16.63
N GLY A 305 18.42 -36.71 15.75
CA GLY A 305 18.61 -38.12 16.10
C GLY A 305 17.34 -38.94 16.28
N TRP A 306 16.16 -38.30 16.21
CA TRP A 306 14.87 -39.01 16.17
C TRP A 306 14.47 -39.36 14.74
N PRO A 307 13.78 -40.49 14.52
CA PRO A 307 13.22 -40.82 13.22
C PRO A 307 12.11 -39.81 12.86
N ASN A 308 11.90 -39.59 11.56
CA ASN A 308 10.73 -38.87 11.11
C ASN A 308 9.46 -39.66 11.39
N ILE A 309 8.43 -39.00 11.87
CA ILE A 309 7.10 -39.57 12.03
C ILE A 309 6.30 -39.16 10.79
N LEU A 310 5.79 -40.11 10.06
CA LEU A 310 5.12 -39.87 8.78
C LEU A 310 3.60 -39.80 8.94
N ASP A 311 2.94 -39.03 8.07
CA ASP A 311 1.48 -38.88 7.97
C ASP A 311 0.81 -38.50 9.30
N VAL A 312 1.42 -37.58 10.03
CA VAL A 312 0.90 -37.07 11.31
C VAL A 312 -0.23 -36.10 11.05
N THR A 313 -1.40 -36.38 11.62
CA THR A 313 -2.46 -35.39 11.73
C THR A 313 -2.43 -34.78 13.12
N ALA A 314 -2.11 -33.49 13.19
CA ALA A 314 -1.95 -32.77 14.45
C ALA A 314 -2.89 -31.56 14.53
N HIS A 315 -3.35 -31.28 15.75
CA HIS A 315 -4.02 -30.02 16.11
C HIS A 315 -3.06 -29.24 17.00
N LEU A 316 -2.56 -28.12 16.48
CA LEU A 316 -1.57 -27.26 17.15
C LEU A 316 -2.22 -25.96 17.56
N VAL A 317 -2.20 -25.64 18.83
CA VAL A 317 -2.68 -24.34 19.35
C VAL A 317 -1.51 -23.62 19.97
N PHE A 318 -1.19 -22.45 19.41
CA PHE A 318 -0.23 -21.51 19.96
C PHE A 318 -0.99 -20.41 20.69
N SER A 319 -0.67 -20.17 21.96
CA SER A 319 -1.27 -19.10 22.77
C SER A 319 -0.17 -18.38 23.54
N GLY A 320 0.03 -17.11 23.28
CA GLY A 320 1.16 -16.36 23.81
C GLY A 320 2.49 -17.06 23.49
N ARG A 321 3.21 -17.52 24.52
CA ARG A 321 4.47 -18.29 24.39
C ARG A 321 4.29 -19.79 24.48
N SER A 322 3.08 -20.26 24.67
CA SER A 322 2.78 -21.68 24.88
C SER A 322 2.31 -22.34 23.60
N MET A 323 2.60 -23.61 23.46
CA MET A 323 2.07 -24.47 22.39
C MET A 323 1.44 -25.72 23.04
N ILE A 324 0.26 -26.07 22.57
CA ILE A 324 -0.45 -27.29 22.91
C ILE A 324 -0.60 -28.12 21.63
N CYS A 325 -0.34 -29.40 21.72
CA CYS A 325 -0.44 -30.35 20.63
C CYS A 325 -1.36 -31.50 21.03
#